data_94b031c0f89d36c874f0fcdf43a12c92
#
_entry.id   94b031c0f89d36c874f0fcdf43a12c92
#
_cell.length_a   1.000
_cell.length_b   1.000
_cell.length_c   1.000
_cell.angle_alpha   90.00
_cell.angle_beta   90.00
_cell.angle_gamma   90.00
#
_symmetry.space_group_name_H-M   'P 1'
#
loop_
_entity.id
_entity.type
_entity.pdbx_description
1 polymer ?
#
loop_
_entity_poly.entity_id
_entity_poly.type
_entity_poly.pdbx_seq_one_letter_code
_entity_poly.pdbx_strand_id
1 'polypeptide(L)'
;MSNVYYPDYLQLDKILGAQAPESDKHGVKAHDEMLFIIIHQAYELWFKQVLHEVGSVIDMFADDHIDDNRGELNIAVHRLQRVTTILELLVKQMDVMETMTPLDFLDFRDLLRPASGFQSMQFK
;
A
#
# COMPACT_ATOMS: atom_id res chain seq x y z
N MET A 1 -14.72 29.43 -7.25
CA MET A 1 -13.67 28.62 -6.63
C MET A 1 -14.29 27.50 -5.83
N SER A 2 -13.89 26.29 -6.11
CA SER A 2 -14.31 25.15 -5.29
C SER A 2 -13.50 25.14 -4.00
N ASN A 3 -14.17 24.96 -2.87
CA ASN A 3 -13.49 24.77 -1.59
C ASN A 3 -13.13 23.29 -1.46
N VAL A 4 -11.87 23.04 -1.09
CA VAL A 4 -11.37 21.68 -0.92
C VAL A 4 -11.24 21.41 0.59
N TYR A 5 -11.95 20.40 1.06
CA TYR A 5 -11.91 20.01 2.45
C TYR A 5 -11.13 18.71 2.59
N TYR A 6 -10.32 18.62 3.63
CA TYR A 6 -9.42 17.50 3.89
C TYR A 6 -10.11 16.13 3.81
N PRO A 7 -11.25 15.90 4.49
CA PRO A 7 -11.89 14.58 4.43
C PRO A 7 -12.39 14.22 3.04
N ASP A 8 -12.89 15.20 2.30
CA ASP A 8 -13.42 14.98 0.94
C ASP A 8 -12.29 14.74 -0.04
N TYR A 9 -11.23 15.52 0.07
CA TYR A 9 -10.07 15.39 -0.81
C TYR A 9 -9.43 14.01 -0.66
N LEU A 10 -9.27 13.55 0.56
CA LEU A 10 -8.66 12.24 0.83
C LEU A 10 -9.66 11.09 0.72
N GLN A 11 -10.94 11.39 0.52
CA GLN A 11 -12.00 10.38 0.49
C GLN A 11 -11.97 9.48 1.73
N LEU A 12 -11.87 10.13 2.90
CA LEU A 12 -11.71 9.43 4.17
C LEU A 12 -12.88 8.50 4.47
N ASP A 13 -14.09 8.86 4.06
CA ASP A 13 -15.27 7.99 4.21
C ASP A 13 -15.06 6.63 3.55
N LYS A 14 -14.34 6.61 2.42
CA LYS A 14 -14.08 5.37 1.70
C LYS A 14 -12.94 4.57 2.33
N ILE A 15 -11.80 5.23 2.59
CA ILE A 15 -10.64 4.48 3.08
C ILE A 15 -10.77 4.05 4.53
N LEU A 16 -11.39 4.86 5.38
CA LEU A 16 -11.59 4.50 6.78
C LEU A 16 -12.74 3.52 6.96
N GLY A 17 -13.63 3.41 5.99
CA GLY A 17 -14.72 2.45 5.99
C GLY A 17 -14.48 1.21 5.16
N ALA A 18 -13.24 1.00 4.69
CA ALA A 18 -12.94 -0.08 3.74
C ALA A 18 -12.54 -1.40 4.41
N GLN A 19 -12.64 -1.49 5.74
CA GLN A 19 -12.27 -2.70 6.48
C GLN A 19 -13.52 -3.50 6.81
N ALA A 20 -13.55 -4.76 6.38
CA ALA A 20 -14.67 -5.67 6.61
C ALA A 20 -14.14 -6.99 7.16
N PRO A 21 -13.88 -7.06 8.48
CA PRO A 21 -13.32 -8.29 9.07
C PRO A 21 -14.21 -9.51 8.85
N GLU A 22 -13.62 -10.59 8.39
CA GLU A 22 -14.33 -11.86 8.23
C GLU A 22 -14.80 -12.41 9.57
N SER A 23 -14.01 -12.16 10.65
CA SER A 23 -14.40 -12.60 11.98
C SER A 23 -15.72 -11.97 12.42
N ASP A 24 -15.95 -10.69 12.10
CA ASP A 24 -17.22 -10.02 12.43
C ASP A 24 -18.39 -10.70 11.70
N LYS A 25 -18.19 -11.12 10.46
CA LYS A 25 -19.22 -11.78 9.65
C LYS A 25 -19.60 -13.16 10.23
N HIS A 26 -18.68 -13.77 10.96
CA HIS A 26 -18.90 -15.12 11.55
C HIS A 26 -19.15 -15.07 13.05
N GLY A 27 -19.26 -13.89 13.64
CA GLY A 27 -19.51 -13.75 15.08
C GLY A 27 -18.35 -14.21 15.96
N VAL A 28 -17.13 -14.17 15.44
CA VAL A 28 -15.92 -14.57 16.14
C VAL A 28 -15.18 -13.32 16.60
N LYS A 29 -14.63 -13.34 17.82
CA LYS A 29 -13.81 -12.24 18.31
C LYS A 29 -12.36 -12.45 17.86
N ALA A 30 -11.86 -11.52 17.03
CA ALA A 30 -10.48 -11.55 16.56
C ALA A 30 -10.00 -10.11 16.45
N HIS A 31 -9.56 -9.55 17.56
CA HIS A 31 -9.16 -8.15 17.65
C HIS A 31 -8.12 -7.77 16.60
N ASP A 32 -7.14 -8.64 16.36
CA ASP A 32 -5.99 -8.32 15.53
C ASP A 32 -6.26 -8.48 14.04
N GLU A 33 -7.45 -8.94 13.65
CA GLU A 33 -7.79 -8.96 12.22
C GLU A 33 -7.82 -7.55 11.64
N MET A 34 -8.25 -6.55 12.40
CA MET A 34 -8.24 -5.17 11.95
C MET A 34 -6.81 -4.73 11.60
N LEU A 35 -5.83 -5.05 12.46
CA LEU A 35 -4.42 -4.75 12.18
C LEU A 35 -3.95 -5.44 10.91
N PHE A 36 -4.31 -6.71 10.75
CA PHE A 36 -3.96 -7.50 9.57
C PHE A 36 -4.49 -6.84 8.30
N ILE A 37 -5.76 -6.42 8.30
CA ILE A 37 -6.38 -5.77 7.15
C ILE A 37 -5.67 -4.44 6.84
N ILE A 38 -5.51 -3.59 7.85
CA ILE A 38 -4.95 -2.26 7.65
C ILE A 38 -3.51 -2.32 7.14
N ILE A 39 -2.69 -3.23 7.69
CA ILE A 39 -1.32 -3.39 7.21
C ILE A 39 -1.32 -3.75 5.72
N HIS A 40 -2.15 -4.69 5.30
CA HIS A 40 -2.20 -5.10 3.89
C HIS A 40 -2.73 -3.97 3.01
N GLN A 41 -3.74 -3.23 3.47
CA GLN A 41 -4.24 -2.07 2.74
C GLN A 41 -3.17 -1.00 2.60
N ALA A 42 -2.41 -0.75 3.67
CA ALA A 42 -1.32 0.21 3.64
C ALA A 42 -0.23 -0.20 2.65
N TYR A 43 0.15 -1.49 2.62
CA TYR A 43 1.08 -2.00 1.62
C TYR A 43 0.56 -1.76 0.20
N GLU A 44 -0.71 -2.07 -0.05
CA GLU A 44 -1.28 -1.90 -1.39
C GLU A 44 -1.31 -0.43 -1.82
N LEU A 45 -1.59 0.49 -0.90
CA LEU A 45 -1.54 1.92 -1.20
C LEU A 45 -0.13 2.38 -1.52
N TRP A 46 0.87 1.89 -0.78
CA TRP A 46 2.27 2.21 -1.09
C TRP A 46 2.73 1.56 -2.39
N PHE A 47 2.27 0.34 -2.70
CA PHE A 47 2.55 -0.27 -4.00
C PHE A 47 2.01 0.60 -5.13
N LYS A 48 0.81 1.15 -4.95
CA LYS A 48 0.24 2.06 -5.95
C LYS A 48 1.14 3.28 -6.16
N GLN A 49 1.66 3.86 -5.07
CA GLN A 49 2.57 5.00 -5.18
C GLN A 49 3.88 4.61 -5.86
N VAL A 50 4.46 3.45 -5.52
CA VAL A 50 5.67 2.96 -6.16
C VAL A 50 5.45 2.79 -7.66
N LEU A 51 4.34 2.17 -8.05
CA LEU A 51 4.01 1.98 -9.46
C LEU A 51 3.82 3.32 -10.18
N HIS A 52 3.24 4.31 -9.51
CA HIS A 52 3.08 5.65 -10.06
C HIS A 52 4.44 6.29 -10.33
N GLU A 53 5.38 6.20 -9.39
CA GLU A 53 6.71 6.77 -9.55
C GLU A 53 7.52 6.03 -10.63
N VAL A 54 7.57 4.71 -10.54
CA VAL A 54 8.33 3.90 -11.51
C VAL A 54 7.74 4.05 -12.91
N GLY A 55 6.41 4.06 -13.03
CA GLY A 55 5.74 4.26 -14.31
C GLY A 55 6.11 5.60 -14.94
N SER A 56 6.19 6.66 -14.12
CA SER A 56 6.57 7.98 -14.62
C SER A 56 8.01 7.99 -15.14
N VAL A 57 8.91 7.27 -14.50
CA VAL A 57 10.31 7.17 -14.93
C VAL A 57 10.40 6.37 -16.24
N ILE A 58 9.65 5.27 -16.34
CA ILE A 58 9.58 4.47 -17.57
C ILE A 58 9.09 5.34 -18.73
N ASP A 59 8.04 6.13 -18.51
CA ASP A 59 7.49 7.02 -19.54
C ASP A 59 8.52 8.05 -19.98
N MET A 60 9.32 8.59 -19.05
CA MET A 60 10.40 9.50 -19.37
C MET A 60 11.43 8.87 -20.30
N PHE A 61 11.85 7.62 -20.01
CA PHE A 61 12.85 6.92 -20.80
C PHE A 61 12.29 6.35 -22.10
N ALA A 62 10.98 6.24 -22.23
CA ALA A 62 10.36 5.83 -23.47
C ALA A 62 10.34 6.95 -24.50
N ASP A 63 10.56 8.20 -24.08
CA ASP A 63 10.61 9.35 -24.95
C ASP A 63 12.04 9.51 -25.46
N ASP A 64 12.24 9.49 -26.79
CA ASP A 64 13.54 9.61 -27.43
C ASP A 64 14.22 10.97 -27.21
N HIS A 65 13.55 11.91 -26.55
CA HIS A 65 14.05 13.26 -26.34
C HIS A 65 14.79 13.48 -25.02
N ILE A 66 15.10 12.40 -24.30
CA ILE A 66 15.73 12.51 -22.97
C ILE A 66 17.24 12.71 -23.05
N ASP A 67 17.84 12.66 -24.23
CA ASP A 67 19.26 12.42 -24.45
C ASP A 67 20.20 13.27 -23.58
N ASP A 68 19.92 14.55 -23.37
CA ASP A 68 20.85 15.42 -22.64
C ASP A 68 20.17 16.33 -21.65
N ASN A 69 18.92 16.04 -21.31
CA ASN A 69 18.20 16.92 -20.41
C ASN A 69 18.46 16.52 -18.95
N ARG A 70 19.47 17.13 -18.36
CA ARG A 70 19.84 16.89 -16.95
C ARG A 70 18.67 17.13 -16.01
N GLY A 71 17.74 18.03 -16.37
CA GLY A 71 16.55 18.28 -15.58
C GLY A 71 15.68 17.04 -15.47
N GLU A 72 15.44 16.35 -16.58
CA GLU A 72 14.64 15.13 -16.57
C GLU A 72 15.33 13.98 -15.85
N LEU A 73 16.64 13.84 -16.06
CA LEU A 73 17.41 12.82 -15.34
C LEU A 73 17.38 13.06 -13.83
N ASN A 74 17.48 14.33 -13.40
CA ASN A 74 17.40 14.66 -11.98
C ASN A 74 16.02 14.34 -11.41
N ILE A 75 14.96 14.58 -12.17
CA ILE A 75 13.60 14.20 -11.76
C ILE A 75 13.49 12.67 -11.61
N ALA A 76 14.02 11.93 -12.60
CA ALA A 76 13.98 10.47 -12.55
C ALA A 76 14.74 9.93 -11.33
N VAL A 77 15.93 10.45 -11.08
CA VAL A 77 16.73 10.05 -9.92
C VAL A 77 15.98 10.35 -8.62
N HIS A 78 15.39 11.55 -8.51
CA HIS A 78 14.64 11.93 -7.32
C HIS A 78 13.46 10.98 -7.07
N ARG A 79 12.72 10.62 -8.13
CA ARG A 79 11.58 9.72 -8.03
C ARG A 79 12.00 8.31 -7.64
N LEU A 80 13.10 7.82 -8.19
CA LEU A 80 13.63 6.51 -7.82
C LEU A 80 14.14 6.49 -6.38
N GLN A 81 14.74 7.58 -5.91
CA GLN A 81 15.13 7.70 -4.50
C GLN A 81 13.90 7.68 -3.59
N ARG A 82 12.81 8.30 -4.03
CA ARG A 82 11.53 8.21 -3.30
C ARG A 82 11.04 6.78 -3.20
N VAL A 83 11.12 6.01 -4.29
CA VAL A 83 10.76 4.60 -4.28
C VAL A 83 11.60 3.84 -3.26
N THR A 84 12.91 4.08 -3.22
CA THR A 84 13.79 3.44 -2.24
C THR A 84 13.35 3.75 -0.80
N THR A 85 13.02 5.01 -0.53
CA THR A 85 12.54 5.42 0.79
C THR A 85 11.24 4.71 1.15
N ILE A 86 10.31 4.59 0.19
CA ILE A 86 9.06 3.87 0.42
C ILE A 86 9.33 2.40 0.71
N LEU A 87 10.22 1.76 -0.05
CA LEU A 87 10.55 0.36 0.16
C LEU A 87 11.17 0.13 1.55
N GLU A 88 12.00 1.05 2.01
CA GLU A 88 12.55 1.00 3.37
C GLU A 88 11.44 1.08 4.43
N LEU A 89 10.45 1.96 4.20
CA LEU A 89 9.29 2.05 5.08
C LEU A 89 8.50 0.75 5.08
N LEU A 90 8.30 0.12 3.92
CA LEU A 90 7.57 -1.13 3.82
C LEU A 90 8.27 -2.25 4.60
N VAL A 91 9.59 -2.32 4.52
CA VAL A 91 10.35 -3.27 5.33
C VAL A 91 10.14 -2.98 6.83
N LYS A 92 10.16 -1.71 7.21
CA LYS A 92 9.98 -1.30 8.60
C LYS A 92 8.59 -1.61 9.12
N GLN A 93 7.57 -1.59 8.27
CA GLN A 93 6.21 -1.94 8.66
C GLN A 93 6.08 -3.39 9.14
N MET A 94 7.01 -4.26 8.76
CA MET A 94 7.02 -5.63 9.28
C MET A 94 7.14 -5.66 10.80
N ASP A 95 7.79 -4.65 11.40
CA ASP A 95 7.87 -4.56 12.86
C ASP A 95 6.48 -4.47 13.49
N VAL A 96 5.56 -3.78 12.84
CA VAL A 96 4.18 -3.68 13.33
C VAL A 96 3.46 -5.02 13.17
N MET A 97 3.64 -5.69 12.03
CA MET A 97 3.06 -7.02 11.81
C MET A 97 3.54 -8.02 12.86
N GLU A 98 4.81 -7.92 13.25
CA GLU A 98 5.40 -8.84 14.24
C GLU A 98 4.84 -8.66 15.64
N THR A 99 4.11 -7.57 15.92
CA THR A 99 3.41 -7.41 17.20
C THR A 99 2.23 -8.37 17.33
N MET A 100 1.76 -8.94 16.22
CA MET A 100 0.71 -9.96 16.23
C MET A 100 1.32 -11.31 16.56
N THR A 101 0.83 -11.95 17.62
CA THR A 101 1.32 -13.30 17.98
C THR A 101 0.73 -14.34 17.05
N PRO A 102 1.37 -15.53 16.92
CA PRO A 102 0.76 -16.62 16.15
C PRO A 102 -0.62 -17.02 16.64
N LEU A 103 -0.87 -16.94 17.95
CA LEU A 103 -2.20 -17.27 18.52
C LEU A 103 -3.23 -16.25 18.08
N ASP A 104 -2.88 -14.96 18.04
CA ASP A 104 -3.77 -13.91 17.56
C ASP A 104 -4.17 -14.16 16.11
N PHE A 105 -3.20 -14.55 15.28
CA PHE A 105 -3.46 -14.85 13.88
C PHE A 105 -4.36 -16.06 13.69
N LEU A 106 -4.20 -17.09 14.53
CA LEU A 106 -5.02 -18.29 14.44
C LEU A 106 -6.50 -18.00 14.70
N ASP A 107 -6.84 -16.92 15.41
CA ASP A 107 -8.23 -16.58 15.71
C ASP A 107 -9.05 -16.32 14.44
N PHE A 108 -8.42 -15.91 13.34
CA PHE A 108 -9.15 -15.59 12.10
C PHE A 108 -8.56 -16.21 10.84
N ARG A 109 -7.42 -16.88 10.93
CA ARG A 109 -6.69 -17.41 9.76
C ARG A 109 -7.56 -18.26 8.84
N ASP A 110 -8.31 -19.19 9.41
CA ASP A 110 -9.08 -20.13 8.60
C ASP A 110 -10.26 -19.47 7.88
N LEU A 111 -10.72 -18.32 8.36
CA LEU A 111 -11.81 -17.57 7.76
C LEU A 111 -11.37 -16.85 6.48
N LEU A 112 -10.07 -16.71 6.27
CA LEU A 112 -9.52 -15.95 5.14
C LEU A 112 -9.31 -16.81 3.89
N ARG A 113 -9.37 -18.14 4.01
CA ARG A 113 -9.12 -19.01 2.87
C ARG A 113 -10.16 -18.80 1.77
N PRO A 114 -9.77 -18.79 0.50
CA PRO A 114 -8.43 -19.00 -0.06
C PRO A 114 -7.63 -17.72 -0.33
N ALA A 115 -7.91 -16.62 0.35
CA ALA A 115 -7.19 -15.35 0.15
C ALA A 115 -5.71 -15.52 0.48
N SER A 116 -4.85 -14.87 -0.31
CA SER A 116 -3.41 -14.96 -0.16
C SER A 116 -2.72 -13.73 -0.75
N GLY A 117 -1.61 -13.35 -0.16
CA GLY A 117 -0.76 -12.28 -0.70
C GLY A 117 -0.24 -12.58 -2.11
N PHE A 118 -0.20 -13.84 -2.52
CA PHE A 118 0.13 -14.20 -3.90
C PHE A 118 -0.87 -13.64 -4.90
N GLN A 119 -2.02 -13.20 -4.46
CA GLN A 119 -3.06 -12.62 -5.30
C GLN A 119 -2.89 -11.12 -5.51
N SER A 120 -1.89 -10.49 -4.90
CA SER A 120 -1.63 -9.07 -5.10
C SER A 120 -1.16 -8.80 -6.52
N MET A 121 -2.01 -8.13 -7.29
CA MET A 121 -1.68 -7.76 -8.67
C MET A 121 -0.64 -6.65 -8.72
N GLN A 122 -0.66 -5.73 -7.76
CA GLN A 122 0.28 -4.61 -7.73
C GLN A 122 1.70 -5.06 -7.38
N PHE A 123 1.82 -6.03 -6.47
CA PHE A 123 3.14 -6.54 -6.07
C PHE A 123 3.82 -7.29 -7.21
N LYS A 124 3.05 -7.99 -8.02
CA LYS A 124 3.59 -8.70 -9.18
C LYS A 124 4.06 -7.75 -10.26
#